data_bd3a8fb9e44223dc53f284326d4adc7e
#
_entry.id   bd3a8fb9e44223dc53f284326d4adc7e
#
_cell.length_a   1.000
_cell.length_b   1.000
_cell.length_c   1.000
_cell.angle_alpha   90.00
_cell.angle_beta   90.00
_cell.angle_gamma   90.00
#
_symmetry.space_group_name_H-M   'P 1'
#
loop_
_entity.id
_entity.type
_entity.pdbx_description
1 polymer ?
#
loop_
_entity_poly.entity_id
_entity_poly.type
_entity_poly.pdbx_seq_one_letter_code
_entity_poly.pdbx_strand_id
1 'polypeptide(L)'
;MSKSKRKRQQPQAVRAAPLPRPDSREIAVAHVSDKYSEYPSNGLTPVRLAEIFKEADAGDVLRQAELFEEMEEKDPHLFSQLQTRKNAVTGLDYEIIPFDSDDPRDKEIAEFVEAQLGGIEGFEDIMLDLLDAIGKGFAVSEIMWSYDEGHVVVGDIRSRHQKRFFWDSVDDSFKVRTQEHLARNELRTNKLTVHKYKARSGHPSRAGVLRVVAWMYLFKNYTLKDWVAFCEVFGMPLRLGKYQPGASEDDKRALMQALVAIGADAAGIFPDGTAIEFVNTEKTSSTDLYERLARYCDEQVSKAILGQTLTSDSGGGSYA
;
A
#
# COMPACT_ATOMS: atom_id res chain seq x y z
N MET A 1 13.94 72.68 16.33
CA MET A 1 13.99 71.49 15.49
C MET A 1 12.81 70.60 15.87
N SER A 2 11.75 70.67 15.08
CA SER A 2 10.48 69.92 15.32
C SER A 2 10.55 68.51 14.79
N LYS A 3 10.40 67.50 15.66
CA LYS A 3 10.32 66.10 15.26
C LYS A 3 8.90 65.76 14.79
N SER A 4 8.71 65.65 13.46
CA SER A 4 7.49 65.17 12.83
C SER A 4 7.25 63.70 13.21
N LYS A 5 6.19 63.43 13.97
CA LYS A 5 5.68 62.05 14.24
C LYS A 5 5.00 61.53 12.97
N ARG A 6 5.65 60.67 12.23
CA ARG A 6 4.99 59.84 11.17
C ARG A 6 3.97 58.93 11.85
N LYS A 7 2.67 59.18 11.63
CA LYS A 7 1.60 58.25 11.96
C LYS A 7 1.77 57.01 11.05
N ARG A 8 2.03 55.86 11.66
CA ARG A 8 1.89 54.56 10.98
C ARG A 8 0.40 54.41 10.60
N GLN A 9 0.09 54.40 9.30
CA GLN A 9 -1.21 53.97 8.81
C GLN A 9 -1.32 52.46 9.11
N GLN A 10 -2.31 52.06 9.90
CA GLN A 10 -2.70 50.67 10.06
C GLN A 10 -3.15 50.11 8.69
N PRO A 11 -2.73 48.93 8.29
CA PRO A 11 -3.24 48.32 7.06
C PRO A 11 -4.75 48.13 7.22
N GLN A 12 -5.52 48.70 6.29
CA GLN A 12 -6.95 48.39 6.18
C GLN A 12 -7.09 46.88 5.96
N ALA A 13 -7.80 46.22 6.87
CA ALA A 13 -8.19 44.84 6.69
C ALA A 13 -8.96 44.72 5.38
N VAL A 14 -8.35 44.07 4.40
CA VAL A 14 -9.04 43.68 3.16
C VAL A 14 -10.12 42.73 3.60
N ARG A 15 -11.39 43.15 3.55
CA ARG A 15 -12.53 42.25 3.75
C ARG A 15 -12.39 41.11 2.69
N ALA A 16 -12.00 39.93 3.14
CA ALA A 16 -12.02 38.77 2.29
C ALA A 16 -13.43 38.60 1.73
N ALA A 17 -13.53 38.38 0.42
CA ALA A 17 -14.80 38.06 -0.19
C ALA A 17 -15.38 36.81 0.52
N PRO A 18 -16.71 36.76 0.78
CA PRO A 18 -17.32 35.61 1.40
C PRO A 18 -16.99 34.38 0.58
N LEU A 19 -16.45 33.36 1.25
CA LEU A 19 -16.14 32.08 0.63
C LEU A 19 -17.42 31.52 -0.02
N PRO A 20 -17.35 30.97 -1.23
CA PRO A 20 -18.50 30.36 -1.89
C PRO A 20 -19.02 29.23 -0.98
N ARG A 21 -20.35 29.09 -0.91
CA ARG A 21 -20.99 28.00 -0.15
C ARG A 21 -20.42 26.67 -0.60
N PRO A 22 -20.01 25.79 0.34
CA PRO A 22 -19.48 24.47 -0.02
C PRO A 22 -20.56 23.63 -0.71
N ASP A 23 -20.15 22.84 -1.70
CA ASP A 23 -21.04 21.91 -2.40
C ASP A 23 -21.30 20.70 -1.51
N SER A 24 -22.57 20.45 -1.16
CA SER A 24 -23.00 19.30 -0.38
C SER A 24 -23.04 17.99 -1.18
N ARG A 25 -22.98 18.07 -2.53
CA ARG A 25 -23.01 16.88 -3.39
C ARG A 25 -21.67 16.15 -3.37
N GLU A 26 -21.75 14.84 -3.43
CA GLU A 26 -20.59 13.97 -3.61
C GLU A 26 -19.99 14.17 -5.02
N ILE A 27 -18.67 14.42 -5.11
CA ILE A 27 -17.98 14.69 -6.37
C ILE A 27 -17.26 13.43 -6.88
N ALA A 28 -16.56 12.73 -5.99
CA ALA A 28 -15.77 11.55 -6.34
C ALA A 28 -16.59 10.27 -6.07
N VAL A 29 -17.71 10.12 -6.79
CA VAL A 29 -18.62 8.98 -6.63
C VAL A 29 -17.92 7.66 -6.95
N ALA A 30 -18.13 6.65 -6.09
CA ALA A 30 -17.66 5.30 -6.33
C ALA A 30 -18.37 4.69 -7.53
N HIS A 31 -17.60 4.23 -8.52
CA HIS A 31 -18.13 3.44 -9.61
C HIS A 31 -17.97 1.94 -9.31
N VAL A 32 -18.86 1.11 -9.90
CA VAL A 32 -18.79 -0.34 -9.82
C VAL A 32 -17.45 -0.89 -10.34
N SER A 33 -16.75 -0.12 -11.16
CA SER A 33 -15.41 -0.40 -11.70
C SER A 33 -14.26 -0.22 -10.71
N ASP A 34 -14.51 0.09 -9.43
CA ASP A 34 -13.47 0.13 -8.39
C ASP A 34 -12.88 -1.26 -8.09
N LYS A 35 -13.53 -2.33 -8.53
CA LYS A 35 -12.96 -3.68 -8.46
C LYS A 35 -11.88 -3.87 -9.53
N TYR A 36 -10.83 -4.59 -9.18
CA TYR A 36 -9.81 -4.98 -10.14
C TYR A 36 -10.43 -5.84 -11.24
N SER A 37 -10.16 -5.51 -12.49
CA SER A 37 -10.44 -6.40 -13.62
C SER A 37 -9.44 -7.56 -13.65
N GLU A 38 -8.19 -7.28 -13.27
CA GLU A 38 -7.10 -8.24 -13.11
C GLU A 38 -6.21 -7.78 -11.96
N TYR A 39 -5.66 -8.73 -11.20
CA TYR A 39 -4.69 -8.41 -10.15
C TYR A 39 -3.39 -7.86 -10.77
N PRO A 40 -2.91 -6.67 -10.37
CA PRO A 40 -1.70 -6.05 -10.91
C PRO A 40 -0.44 -6.91 -10.79
N SER A 41 -0.37 -7.80 -9.79
CA SER A 41 0.75 -8.72 -9.59
C SER A 41 0.77 -9.89 -10.58
N ASN A 42 -0.32 -10.14 -11.32
CA ASN A 42 -0.33 -11.16 -12.35
C ASN A 42 0.67 -10.85 -13.45
N GLY A 43 1.69 -11.71 -13.60
CA GLY A 43 2.78 -11.49 -14.55
C GLY A 43 3.61 -10.24 -14.28
N LEU A 44 3.68 -9.79 -13.03
CA LEU A 44 4.52 -8.67 -12.64
C LEU A 44 6.00 -9.04 -12.83
N THR A 45 6.68 -8.27 -13.66
CA THR A 45 8.11 -8.39 -13.94
C THR A 45 8.82 -7.09 -13.56
N PRO A 46 10.17 -7.08 -13.44
CA PRO A 46 10.91 -5.84 -13.22
C PRO A 46 10.61 -4.76 -14.27
N VAL A 47 10.43 -5.16 -15.52
CA VAL A 47 10.10 -4.24 -16.62
C VAL A 47 8.71 -3.65 -16.42
N ARG A 48 7.71 -4.49 -16.15
CA ARG A 48 6.33 -4.05 -15.91
C ARG A 48 6.22 -3.15 -14.66
N LEU A 49 6.96 -3.46 -13.60
CA LEU A 49 7.03 -2.60 -12.40
C LEU A 49 7.61 -1.22 -12.73
N ALA A 50 8.68 -1.19 -13.53
CA ALA A 50 9.28 0.07 -13.97
C ALA A 50 8.34 0.89 -14.87
N GLU A 51 7.53 0.24 -15.73
CA GLU A 51 6.51 0.90 -16.54
C GLU A 51 5.42 1.53 -15.67
N ILE A 52 4.88 0.79 -14.69
CA ILE A 52 3.88 1.31 -13.73
C ILE A 52 4.42 2.58 -13.03
N PHE A 53 5.67 2.55 -12.60
CA PHE A 53 6.28 3.71 -11.95
C PHE A 53 6.52 4.87 -12.90
N LYS A 54 6.83 4.61 -14.16
CA LYS A 54 6.99 5.64 -15.18
C LYS A 54 5.66 6.33 -15.52
N GLU A 55 4.57 5.58 -15.59
CA GLU A 55 3.23 6.13 -15.75
C GLU A 55 2.85 7.04 -14.56
N ALA A 56 3.11 6.58 -13.34
CA ALA A 56 2.87 7.39 -12.14
C ALA A 56 3.75 8.66 -12.09
N ASP A 57 4.98 8.59 -12.61
CA ASP A 57 5.87 9.76 -12.74
C ASP A 57 5.35 10.75 -13.80
N ALA A 58 4.59 10.29 -14.78
CA ALA A 58 3.88 11.12 -15.75
C ALA A 58 2.53 11.66 -15.24
N GLY A 59 2.14 11.32 -14.00
CA GLY A 59 0.92 11.78 -13.34
C GLY A 59 -0.21 10.75 -13.26
N ASP A 60 -0.15 9.67 -14.05
CA ASP A 60 -1.14 8.59 -14.00
C ASP A 60 -0.80 7.58 -12.89
N VAL A 61 -1.40 7.76 -11.72
CA VAL A 61 -1.15 6.93 -10.54
C VAL A 61 -2.05 5.69 -10.46
N LEU A 62 -2.95 5.45 -11.42
CA LEU A 62 -3.96 4.40 -11.35
C LEU A 62 -3.32 3.03 -11.09
N ARG A 63 -2.47 2.56 -12.00
CA ARG A 63 -1.84 1.22 -11.88
C ARG A 63 -0.93 1.10 -10.66
N GLN A 64 -0.25 2.19 -10.29
CA GLN A 64 0.57 2.21 -9.07
C GLN A 64 -0.30 2.08 -7.82
N ALA A 65 -1.44 2.78 -7.74
CA ALA A 65 -2.33 2.72 -6.59
C ALA A 65 -2.95 1.32 -6.42
N GLU A 66 -3.37 0.70 -7.51
CA GLU A 66 -3.89 -0.67 -7.50
C GLU A 66 -2.83 -1.70 -7.08
N LEU A 67 -1.60 -1.55 -7.60
CA LEU A 67 -0.50 -2.42 -7.18
C LEU A 67 -0.19 -2.28 -5.68
N PHE A 68 -0.18 -1.07 -5.16
CA PHE A 68 0.11 -0.82 -3.75
C PHE A 68 -0.97 -1.38 -2.82
N GLU A 69 -2.23 -1.29 -3.20
CA GLU A 69 -3.33 -1.90 -2.45
C GLU A 69 -3.19 -3.43 -2.44
N GLU A 70 -2.94 -4.05 -3.60
CA GLU A 70 -2.71 -5.48 -3.68
C GLU A 70 -1.50 -5.95 -2.87
N MET A 71 -0.42 -5.16 -2.82
CA MET A 71 0.74 -5.45 -2.00
C MET A 71 0.40 -5.50 -0.50
N GLU A 72 -0.43 -4.56 -0.02
CA GLU A 72 -0.90 -4.55 1.37
C GLU A 72 -1.80 -5.74 1.67
N GLU A 73 -2.65 -6.16 0.74
CA GLU A 73 -3.54 -7.30 0.92
C GLU A 73 -2.82 -8.66 0.91
N LYS A 74 -1.76 -8.79 0.13
CA LYS A 74 -1.09 -10.08 -0.12
C LYS A 74 0.14 -10.36 0.73
N ASP A 75 0.81 -9.32 1.23
CA ASP A 75 2.03 -9.50 2.02
C ASP A 75 1.76 -9.22 3.51
N PRO A 76 1.66 -10.28 4.34
CA PRO A 76 1.35 -10.13 5.76
C PRO A 76 2.39 -9.32 6.53
N HIS A 77 3.68 -9.43 6.15
CA HIS A 77 4.75 -8.69 6.80
C HIS A 77 4.63 -7.19 6.48
N LEU A 78 4.45 -6.85 5.20
CA LEU A 78 4.23 -5.48 4.75
C LEU A 78 3.02 -4.84 5.46
N PHE A 79 1.90 -5.55 5.49
CA PHE A 79 0.67 -5.12 6.16
C PHE A 79 0.94 -4.80 7.63
N SER A 80 1.58 -5.73 8.36
CA SER A 80 1.90 -5.57 9.79
C SER A 80 2.75 -4.33 10.05
N GLN A 81 3.80 -4.09 9.24
CA GLN A 81 4.68 -2.94 9.42
C GLN A 81 3.96 -1.61 9.18
N LEU A 82 3.11 -1.54 8.14
CA LEU A 82 2.31 -0.35 7.85
C LEU A 82 1.29 -0.08 8.95
N GLN A 83 0.58 -1.11 9.42
CA GLN A 83 -0.37 -0.98 10.53
C GLN A 83 0.31 -0.49 11.81
N THR A 84 1.47 -1.05 12.15
CA THR A 84 2.26 -0.60 13.31
C THR A 84 2.57 0.89 13.22
N ARG A 85 2.96 1.37 12.05
CA ARG A 85 3.27 2.78 11.83
C ARG A 85 2.04 3.68 11.84
N LYS A 86 0.93 3.24 11.24
CA LYS A 86 -0.33 3.98 11.23
C LYS A 86 -0.90 4.09 12.65
N ASN A 87 -0.95 2.97 13.38
CA ASN A 87 -1.49 2.91 14.75
C ASN A 87 -0.67 3.74 15.75
N ALA A 88 0.62 3.92 15.53
CA ALA A 88 1.44 4.79 16.36
C ALA A 88 1.01 6.27 16.31
N VAL A 89 0.28 6.67 15.27
CA VAL A 89 -0.27 8.04 15.13
C VAL A 89 -1.70 8.11 15.63
N THR A 90 -2.56 7.15 15.26
CA THR A 90 -3.98 7.15 15.66
C THR A 90 -4.18 6.98 17.16
N GLY A 91 -3.22 6.36 17.86
CA GLY A 91 -3.24 6.22 19.32
C GLY A 91 -2.77 7.45 20.11
N LEU A 92 -2.47 8.56 19.43
CA LEU A 92 -2.05 9.79 20.09
C LEU A 92 -3.26 10.70 20.37
N ASP A 93 -3.31 11.25 21.56
CA ASP A 93 -4.26 12.32 21.88
C ASP A 93 -3.97 13.57 21.04
N TYR A 94 -5.01 14.27 20.62
CA TYR A 94 -4.90 15.55 19.93
C TYR A 94 -5.66 16.64 20.66
N GLU A 95 -5.23 17.87 20.48
CA GLU A 95 -5.81 19.07 21.08
C GLU A 95 -5.97 20.15 20.01
N ILE A 96 -7.10 20.84 20.04
CA ILE A 96 -7.35 21.99 19.18
C ILE A 96 -6.95 23.27 19.95
N ILE A 97 -5.89 23.91 19.51
CA ILE A 97 -5.32 25.08 20.14
C ILE A 97 -5.75 26.34 19.36
N PRO A 98 -6.29 27.38 20.01
CA PRO A 98 -6.57 28.64 19.35
C PRO A 98 -5.28 29.29 18.81
N PHE A 99 -5.38 29.99 17.67
CA PHE A 99 -4.22 30.64 17.04
C PHE A 99 -3.62 31.71 17.96
N ASP A 100 -4.48 32.53 18.57
CA ASP A 100 -4.09 33.47 19.64
C ASP A 100 -4.93 33.14 20.89
N SER A 101 -4.24 32.72 21.95
CA SER A 101 -4.87 32.34 23.21
C SER A 101 -5.47 33.57 23.96
N ASP A 102 -5.14 34.80 23.58
CA ASP A 102 -5.67 36.00 24.16
C ASP A 102 -6.85 36.59 23.36
N ASP A 103 -7.06 36.17 22.11
CA ASP A 103 -8.19 36.60 21.29
C ASP A 103 -9.43 35.73 21.57
N PRO A 104 -10.55 36.32 22.05
CA PRO A 104 -11.80 35.61 22.28
C PRO A 104 -12.37 34.94 21.01
N ARG A 105 -12.14 35.54 19.83
CA ARG A 105 -12.62 35.01 18.56
C ARG A 105 -11.88 33.73 18.14
N ASP A 106 -10.59 33.69 18.39
CA ASP A 106 -9.79 32.51 18.06
C ASP A 106 -10.14 31.34 19.00
N LYS A 107 -10.49 31.63 20.26
CA LYS A 107 -11.06 30.64 21.19
C LYS A 107 -12.40 30.10 20.70
N GLU A 108 -13.34 30.96 20.32
CA GLU A 108 -14.63 30.56 19.76
C GLU A 108 -14.47 29.68 18.52
N ILE A 109 -13.51 30.00 17.64
CA ILE A 109 -13.20 29.17 16.47
C ILE A 109 -12.65 27.80 16.87
N ALA A 110 -11.72 27.75 17.83
CA ALA A 110 -11.14 26.50 18.31
C ALA A 110 -12.20 25.60 18.95
N GLU A 111 -13.06 26.13 19.81
CA GLU A 111 -14.19 25.41 20.42
C GLU A 111 -15.18 24.87 19.37
N PHE A 112 -15.49 25.68 18.35
CA PHE A 112 -16.32 25.25 17.23
C PHE A 112 -15.70 24.10 16.46
N VAL A 113 -14.40 24.18 16.12
CA VAL A 113 -13.68 23.13 15.40
C VAL A 113 -13.61 21.84 16.24
N GLU A 114 -13.32 21.96 17.53
CA GLU A 114 -13.28 20.83 18.46
C GLU A 114 -14.64 20.12 18.53
N ALA A 115 -15.74 20.89 18.67
CA ALA A 115 -17.08 20.35 18.64
C ALA A 115 -17.44 19.65 17.32
N GLN A 116 -17.00 20.20 16.18
CA GLN A 116 -17.20 19.59 14.87
C GLN A 116 -16.45 18.26 14.75
N LEU A 117 -15.18 18.21 15.15
CA LEU A 117 -14.38 16.98 15.07
C LEU A 117 -14.88 15.92 16.06
N GLY A 118 -15.25 16.32 17.28
CA GLY A 118 -15.81 15.42 18.28
C GLY A 118 -17.19 14.86 17.90
N GLY A 119 -17.93 15.56 17.04
CA GLY A 119 -19.22 15.11 16.49
C GLY A 119 -19.13 14.13 15.33
N ILE A 120 -17.93 13.92 14.75
CA ILE A 120 -17.74 12.99 13.64
C ILE A 120 -17.59 11.58 14.19
N GLU A 121 -18.54 10.70 13.84
CA GLU A 121 -18.46 9.29 14.17
C GLU A 121 -17.30 8.62 13.42
N GLY A 122 -16.46 7.85 14.12
CA GLY A 122 -15.33 7.15 13.52
C GLY A 122 -14.18 8.07 13.06
N PHE A 123 -13.93 9.19 13.75
CA PHE A 123 -12.84 10.10 13.39
C PHE A 123 -11.46 9.42 13.36
N GLU A 124 -11.24 8.40 14.20
CA GLU A 124 -10.01 7.60 14.19
C GLU A 124 -9.85 6.83 12.88
N ASP A 125 -10.93 6.28 12.31
CA ASP A 125 -10.92 5.60 11.02
C ASP A 125 -10.58 6.57 9.88
N ILE A 126 -11.10 7.79 9.95
CA ILE A 126 -10.75 8.85 8.99
C ILE A 126 -9.27 9.21 9.07
N MET A 127 -8.71 9.26 10.28
CA MET A 127 -7.28 9.47 10.48
C MET A 127 -6.47 8.32 9.91
N LEU A 128 -6.91 7.07 10.10
CA LEU A 128 -6.28 5.88 9.54
C LEU A 128 -6.27 5.93 8.00
N ASP A 129 -7.39 6.32 7.39
CA ASP A 129 -7.53 6.50 5.95
C ASP A 129 -6.58 7.58 5.40
N LEU A 130 -6.43 8.70 6.11
CA LEU A 130 -5.48 9.75 5.74
C LEU A 130 -4.02 9.28 5.86
N LEU A 131 -3.71 8.43 6.84
CA LEU A 131 -2.38 7.83 7.03
C LEU A 131 -2.01 6.82 5.94
N ASP A 132 -2.95 6.41 5.09
CA ASP A 132 -2.68 5.63 3.89
C ASP A 132 -1.68 6.33 2.95
N ALA A 133 -1.58 7.65 3.05
CA ALA A 133 -0.54 8.44 2.39
C ALA A 133 0.88 7.97 2.71
N ILE A 134 1.14 7.37 3.86
CA ILE A 134 2.46 6.82 4.23
C ILE A 134 2.89 5.77 3.21
N GLY A 135 1.99 4.84 2.91
CA GLY A 135 2.19 3.80 1.91
C GLY A 135 2.23 4.35 0.50
N LYS A 136 1.19 5.04 0.10
CA LYS A 136 0.86 5.39 -1.29
C LYS A 136 1.37 6.77 -1.73
N GLY A 137 1.85 7.59 -0.78
CA GLY A 137 2.42 8.93 -1.04
C GLY A 137 1.44 10.07 -0.84
N PHE A 138 0.15 9.84 -1.03
CA PHE A 138 -0.93 10.76 -0.72
C PHE A 138 -2.21 10.00 -0.40
N ALA A 139 -3.09 10.64 0.36
CA ALA A 139 -4.45 10.18 0.60
C ALA A 139 -5.42 11.34 0.40
N VAL A 140 -6.63 11.04 -0.04
CA VAL A 140 -7.66 12.04 -0.32
C VAL A 140 -8.95 11.64 0.38
N SER A 141 -9.52 12.56 1.12
CA SER A 141 -10.83 12.41 1.73
C SER A 141 -11.77 13.51 1.27
N GLU A 142 -12.99 13.15 0.98
CA GLU A 142 -14.05 14.08 0.55
C GLU A 142 -14.92 14.46 1.74
N ILE A 143 -15.05 15.78 1.98
CA ILE A 143 -15.88 16.32 3.06
C ILE A 143 -17.32 16.39 2.55
N MET A 144 -18.20 15.71 3.26
CA MET A 144 -19.64 15.74 3.03
C MET A 144 -20.26 16.81 3.92
N TRP A 145 -20.44 18.01 3.34
CA TRP A 145 -20.99 19.13 4.07
C TRP A 145 -22.49 18.98 4.32
N SER A 146 -22.94 19.38 5.50
CA SER A 146 -24.33 19.43 5.92
C SER A 146 -24.67 20.81 6.46
N TYR A 147 -25.94 21.05 6.73
CA TYR A 147 -26.44 22.28 7.37
C TYR A 147 -27.20 21.90 8.62
N ASP A 148 -26.80 22.47 9.73
CA ASP A 148 -27.46 22.31 11.03
C ASP A 148 -27.62 23.68 11.70
N GLU A 149 -28.81 23.99 12.19
CA GLU A 149 -29.16 25.24 12.90
C GLU A 149 -28.66 26.52 12.22
N GLY A 150 -28.56 26.53 10.89
CA GLY A 150 -28.10 27.69 10.12
C GLY A 150 -26.57 27.75 9.92
N HIS A 151 -25.83 26.81 10.47
CA HIS A 151 -24.39 26.67 10.30
C HIS A 151 -24.05 25.60 9.26
N VAL A 152 -22.90 25.78 8.59
CA VAL A 152 -22.29 24.75 7.74
C VAL A 152 -21.47 23.85 8.64
N VAL A 153 -21.82 22.56 8.67
CA VAL A 153 -21.17 21.56 9.52
C VAL A 153 -20.61 20.43 8.68
N VAL A 154 -19.62 19.71 9.21
CA VAL A 154 -19.11 18.49 8.61
C VAL A 154 -20.08 17.35 8.94
N GLY A 155 -20.82 16.85 7.94
CA GLY A 155 -21.73 15.72 8.12
C GLY A 155 -21.02 14.38 8.06
N ASP A 156 -19.97 14.27 7.26
CA ASP A 156 -19.18 13.03 7.08
C ASP A 156 -17.86 13.35 6.36
N ILE A 157 -16.86 12.48 6.50
CA ILE A 157 -15.60 12.56 5.73
C ILE A 157 -15.34 11.17 5.15
N ARG A 158 -15.30 11.08 3.81
CA ARG A 158 -15.17 9.82 3.10
C ARG A 158 -13.85 9.70 2.39
N SER A 159 -13.11 8.65 2.67
CA SER A 159 -11.89 8.32 1.93
C SER A 159 -12.20 8.06 0.45
N ARG A 160 -11.27 8.49 -0.39
CA ARG A 160 -11.34 8.29 -1.85
C ARG A 160 -10.06 7.63 -2.33
N HIS A 161 -10.23 6.50 -3.01
CA HIS A 161 -9.12 5.73 -3.52
C HIS A 161 -8.23 6.57 -4.44
N GLN A 162 -6.91 6.45 -4.30
CA GLN A 162 -5.91 7.25 -5.01
C GLN A 162 -6.03 7.12 -6.53
N LYS A 163 -6.47 5.97 -7.06
CA LYS A 163 -6.67 5.74 -8.51
C LYS A 163 -7.67 6.69 -9.18
N ARG A 164 -8.51 7.36 -8.39
CA ARG A 164 -9.48 8.35 -8.90
C ARG A 164 -8.88 9.71 -9.20
N PHE A 165 -7.61 9.88 -8.85
CA PHE A 165 -6.90 11.14 -9.02
C PHE A 165 -5.76 10.97 -10.03
N PHE A 166 -5.34 12.08 -10.59
CA PHE A 166 -4.12 12.17 -11.35
C PHE A 166 -3.41 13.48 -11.02
N TRP A 167 -2.11 13.48 -11.23
CA TRP A 167 -1.30 14.68 -11.04
C TRP A 167 -1.05 15.35 -12.38
N ASP A 168 -1.43 16.61 -12.49
CA ASP A 168 -1.11 17.42 -13.66
C ASP A 168 0.23 18.13 -13.43
N SER A 169 1.24 17.76 -14.22
CA SER A 169 2.59 18.31 -14.12
C SER A 169 2.70 19.73 -14.66
N VAL A 170 1.69 20.23 -15.37
CA VAL A 170 1.72 21.58 -15.97
C VAL A 170 1.40 22.64 -14.91
N ASP A 171 0.40 22.39 -14.10
CA ASP A 171 -0.01 23.30 -13.02
C ASP A 171 0.31 22.81 -11.61
N ASP A 172 1.03 21.68 -11.50
CA ASP A 172 1.47 21.05 -10.25
C ASP A 172 0.31 20.76 -9.28
N SER A 173 -0.82 20.32 -9.80
CA SER A 173 -2.05 20.10 -9.05
C SER A 173 -2.62 18.69 -9.17
N PHE A 174 -3.35 18.25 -8.14
CA PHE A 174 -4.20 17.06 -8.22
C PHE A 174 -5.52 17.38 -8.91
N LYS A 175 -5.98 16.45 -9.75
CA LYS A 175 -7.27 16.52 -10.46
C LYS A 175 -8.02 15.22 -10.29
N VAL A 176 -9.37 15.31 -10.30
CA VAL A 176 -10.24 14.13 -10.19
C VAL A 176 -10.47 13.54 -11.58
N ARG A 177 -10.40 12.21 -11.68
CA ARG A 177 -10.86 11.47 -12.86
C ARG A 177 -12.39 11.39 -12.83
N THR A 178 -13.05 11.89 -13.85
CA THR A 178 -14.49 11.76 -14.02
C THR A 178 -14.77 10.89 -15.25
N GLN A 179 -15.95 10.22 -15.28
CA GLN A 179 -16.32 9.36 -16.41
C GLN A 179 -16.49 10.12 -17.73
N GLU A 180 -16.96 11.35 -17.67
CA GLU A 180 -17.31 12.11 -18.87
C GLU A 180 -16.13 12.83 -19.51
N HIS A 181 -15.10 13.13 -18.72
CA HIS A 181 -13.89 13.77 -19.22
C HIS A 181 -12.69 13.31 -18.39
N LEU A 182 -11.64 12.87 -19.05
CA LEU A 182 -10.27 13.00 -18.58
C LEU A 182 -9.91 14.50 -18.35
N ALA A 183 -10.90 15.36 -18.31
CA ALA A 183 -10.79 16.79 -18.21
C ALA A 183 -10.78 17.22 -16.74
N ARG A 184 -9.61 17.47 -16.25
CA ARG A 184 -9.16 18.69 -15.56
C ARG A 184 -10.19 19.33 -14.61
N ASN A 185 -10.94 18.53 -13.82
CA ASN A 185 -11.70 19.11 -12.74
C ASN A 185 -10.74 19.38 -11.60
N GLU A 186 -10.42 20.66 -11.40
CA GLU A 186 -9.68 21.11 -10.24
C GLU A 186 -10.37 20.66 -8.95
N LEU A 187 -9.58 20.29 -7.96
CA LEU A 187 -10.13 19.99 -6.64
C LEU A 187 -10.82 21.25 -6.12
N ARG A 188 -12.12 21.15 -5.87
CA ARG A 188 -12.87 22.28 -5.30
C ARG A 188 -12.32 22.60 -3.92
N THR A 189 -12.04 23.87 -3.70
CA THR A 189 -11.62 24.39 -2.40
C THR A 189 -12.64 23.99 -1.32
N ASN A 190 -12.17 23.55 -0.19
CA ASN A 190 -12.99 23.12 0.97
C ASN A 190 -13.90 21.89 0.73
N LYS A 191 -13.68 21.12 -0.33
CA LYS A 191 -14.43 19.87 -0.58
C LYS A 191 -13.57 18.64 -0.37
N LEU A 192 -12.29 18.72 -0.66
CA LEU A 192 -11.35 17.62 -0.58
C LEU A 192 -10.19 17.97 0.34
N THR A 193 -9.89 17.07 1.25
CA THR A 193 -8.67 17.10 2.07
C THR A 193 -7.65 16.19 1.42
N VAL A 194 -6.47 16.72 1.08
CA VAL A 194 -5.37 15.97 0.49
C VAL A 194 -4.21 15.92 1.48
N HIS A 195 -4.00 14.76 2.07
CA HIS A 195 -2.82 14.49 2.88
C HIS A 195 -1.68 14.01 1.96
N LYS A 196 -0.54 14.69 2.02
CA LYS A 196 0.67 14.36 1.25
C LYS A 196 1.76 13.90 2.21
N TYR A 197 2.16 12.64 2.08
CA TYR A 197 3.31 12.13 2.82
C TYR A 197 4.60 12.63 2.17
N LYS A 198 5.37 13.44 2.90
CA LYS A 198 6.58 14.08 2.37
C LYS A 198 7.85 13.39 2.86
N ALA A 199 8.03 12.11 2.51
CA ALA A 199 9.26 11.39 2.82
C ALA A 199 10.48 11.91 2.01
N ARG A 200 10.21 12.51 0.86
CA ARG A 200 11.24 13.04 -0.06
C ARG A 200 10.71 14.23 -0.85
N SER A 201 11.63 14.99 -1.45
CA SER A 201 11.25 16.06 -2.38
C SER A 201 10.70 15.50 -3.69
N GLY A 202 9.87 16.28 -4.37
CA GLY A 202 9.29 15.98 -5.66
C GLY A 202 7.83 15.57 -5.58
N HIS A 203 7.38 14.88 -6.60
CA HIS A 203 5.99 14.51 -6.81
C HIS A 203 5.45 13.60 -5.71
N PRO A 204 4.25 13.84 -5.16
CA PRO A 204 3.67 13.04 -4.07
C PRO A 204 3.58 11.54 -4.37
N SER A 205 3.27 11.12 -5.60
CA SER A 205 3.22 9.70 -5.99
C SER A 205 4.54 8.96 -5.79
N ARG A 206 5.67 9.69 -5.69
CA ARG A 206 7.01 9.14 -5.48
C ARG A 206 7.41 9.08 -4.02
N ALA A 207 6.64 9.69 -3.13
CA ALA A 207 6.98 9.83 -1.72
C ALA A 207 6.58 8.62 -0.88
N GLY A 208 5.60 7.83 -1.33
CA GLY A 208 5.11 6.66 -0.59
C GLY A 208 6.17 5.59 -0.38
N VAL A 209 6.19 4.98 0.81
CA VAL A 209 7.15 3.92 1.15
C VAL A 209 6.93 2.65 0.34
N LEU A 210 5.70 2.38 -0.13
CA LEU A 210 5.38 1.23 -0.96
C LEU A 210 6.15 1.23 -2.29
N ARG A 211 6.46 2.40 -2.82
CA ARG A 211 7.31 2.51 -4.02
C ARG A 211 8.73 1.97 -3.79
N VAL A 212 9.26 2.15 -2.59
CA VAL A 212 10.59 1.64 -2.23
C VAL A 212 10.56 0.14 -2.04
N VAL A 213 9.54 -0.38 -1.35
CA VAL A 213 9.44 -1.81 -1.01
C VAL A 213 8.89 -2.67 -2.15
N ALA A 214 8.32 -2.09 -3.20
CA ALA A 214 7.74 -2.84 -4.32
C ALA A 214 8.73 -3.78 -5.01
N TRP A 215 10.02 -3.43 -5.03
CA TRP A 215 11.07 -4.31 -5.55
C TRP A 215 11.28 -5.53 -4.64
N MET A 216 11.25 -5.33 -3.33
CA MET A 216 11.37 -6.43 -2.36
C MET A 216 10.14 -7.35 -2.41
N TYR A 217 8.95 -6.77 -2.54
CA TYR A 217 7.72 -7.51 -2.77
C TYR A 217 7.82 -8.39 -4.04
N LEU A 218 8.28 -7.83 -5.16
CA LEU A 218 8.45 -8.56 -6.41
C LEU A 218 9.41 -9.74 -6.24
N PHE A 219 10.59 -9.53 -5.66
CA PHE A 219 11.58 -10.58 -5.46
C PHE A 219 11.12 -11.63 -4.47
N LYS A 220 10.44 -11.25 -3.39
CA LYS A 220 9.84 -12.16 -2.43
C LYS A 220 8.80 -13.07 -3.09
N ASN A 221 7.92 -12.52 -3.94
CA ASN A 221 6.92 -13.30 -4.66
C ASN A 221 7.57 -14.34 -5.61
N TYR A 222 8.62 -13.98 -6.32
CA TYR A 222 9.38 -14.94 -7.13
C TYR A 222 9.98 -16.04 -6.27
N THR A 223 10.62 -15.65 -5.18
CA THR A 223 11.23 -16.60 -4.23
C THR A 223 10.22 -17.58 -3.66
N LEU A 224 9.05 -17.09 -3.22
CA LEU A 224 7.98 -17.95 -2.68
C LEU A 224 7.40 -18.88 -3.74
N LYS A 225 7.19 -18.39 -4.95
CA LYS A 225 6.72 -19.21 -6.08
C LYS A 225 7.70 -20.35 -6.39
N ASP A 226 8.98 -20.03 -6.49
CA ASP A 226 10.01 -21.03 -6.78
C ASP A 226 10.18 -22.00 -5.61
N TRP A 227 10.03 -21.53 -4.37
CA TRP A 227 10.06 -22.39 -3.17
C TRP A 227 8.90 -23.38 -3.16
N VAL A 228 7.68 -22.93 -3.45
CA VAL A 228 6.51 -23.83 -3.57
C VAL A 228 6.75 -24.87 -4.66
N ALA A 229 7.18 -24.44 -5.85
CA ALA A 229 7.50 -25.37 -6.94
C ALA A 229 8.61 -26.36 -6.56
N PHE A 230 9.63 -25.90 -5.82
CA PHE A 230 10.68 -26.77 -5.29
C PHE A 230 10.09 -27.79 -4.30
N CYS A 231 9.22 -27.36 -3.39
CA CYS A 231 8.57 -28.26 -2.44
C CYS A 231 7.68 -29.30 -3.14
N GLU A 232 6.99 -28.93 -4.22
CA GLU A 232 6.19 -29.85 -5.02
C GLU A 232 7.05 -30.93 -5.68
N VAL A 233 8.19 -30.56 -6.24
CA VAL A 233 9.09 -31.49 -6.95
C VAL A 233 9.90 -32.34 -5.98
N PHE A 234 10.46 -31.75 -4.93
CA PHE A 234 11.42 -32.41 -4.02
C PHE A 234 10.81 -32.83 -2.68
N GLY A 235 9.64 -32.32 -2.33
CA GLY A 235 8.93 -32.68 -1.09
C GLY A 235 8.31 -34.07 -1.15
N MET A 236 8.16 -34.66 -2.35
CA MET A 236 7.67 -36.00 -2.52
C MET A 236 8.82 -36.97 -2.85
N PRO A 237 8.99 -38.05 -2.08
CA PRO A 237 10.04 -39.03 -2.36
C PRO A 237 9.81 -39.68 -3.70
N LEU A 238 10.81 -39.63 -4.57
CA LEU A 238 10.79 -40.39 -5.85
C LEU A 238 10.72 -41.90 -5.56
N ARG A 239 9.73 -42.56 -6.12
CA ARG A 239 9.52 -43.99 -5.98
C ARG A 239 10.05 -44.73 -7.19
N LEU A 240 11.01 -45.59 -6.97
CA LEU A 240 11.62 -46.38 -8.02
C LEU A 240 11.25 -47.85 -7.84
N GLY A 241 10.53 -48.41 -8.81
CA GLY A 241 10.27 -49.83 -8.92
C GLY A 241 11.36 -50.50 -9.75
N LYS A 242 11.94 -51.60 -9.27
CA LYS A 242 12.90 -52.40 -10.01
C LYS A 242 12.22 -53.67 -10.49
N TYR A 243 12.42 -54.02 -11.77
CA TYR A 243 11.95 -55.28 -12.33
C TYR A 243 13.13 -56.07 -12.90
N GLN A 244 13.02 -57.40 -12.92
CA GLN A 244 14.08 -58.28 -13.44
C GLN A 244 14.18 -58.20 -14.96
N PRO A 245 15.38 -58.29 -15.55
CA PRO A 245 15.55 -58.40 -16.98
C PRO A 245 14.78 -59.60 -17.51
N GLY A 246 13.84 -59.38 -18.44
CA GLY A 246 12.96 -60.40 -18.97
C GLY A 246 11.55 -60.44 -18.38
N ALA A 247 11.20 -59.54 -17.48
CA ALA A 247 9.84 -59.36 -16.98
C ALA A 247 8.87 -59.03 -18.13
N SER A 248 7.67 -59.59 -18.07
CA SER A 248 6.62 -59.37 -19.06
C SER A 248 6.12 -57.92 -19.03
N GLU A 249 5.54 -57.43 -20.11
CA GLU A 249 4.93 -56.11 -20.18
C GLU A 249 3.76 -55.96 -19.19
N ASP A 250 3.11 -57.08 -18.86
CA ASP A 250 2.04 -57.08 -17.86
C ASP A 250 2.57 -56.93 -16.43
N ASP A 251 3.71 -57.54 -16.10
CA ASP A 251 4.38 -57.37 -14.81
C ASP A 251 4.88 -55.92 -14.64
N LYS A 252 5.45 -55.36 -15.68
CA LYS A 252 5.89 -53.95 -15.66
C LYS A 252 4.72 -52.99 -15.46
N ARG A 253 3.57 -53.26 -16.13
CA ARG A 253 2.34 -52.48 -15.98
C ARG A 253 1.78 -52.59 -14.56
N ALA A 254 1.72 -53.81 -14.01
CA ALA A 254 1.26 -54.07 -12.64
C ALA A 254 2.15 -53.35 -11.60
N LEU A 255 3.48 -53.39 -11.77
CA LEU A 255 4.43 -52.66 -10.90
C LEU A 255 4.23 -51.16 -11.00
N MET A 256 4.08 -50.60 -12.19
CA MET A 256 3.82 -49.18 -12.37
C MET A 256 2.50 -48.75 -11.74
N GLN A 257 1.43 -49.55 -11.94
CA GLN A 257 0.14 -49.28 -11.29
C GLN A 257 0.21 -49.32 -9.77
N ALA A 258 0.96 -50.30 -9.21
CA ALA A 258 1.19 -50.36 -7.76
C ALA A 258 1.93 -49.12 -7.21
N LEU A 259 2.95 -48.65 -7.95
CA LEU A 259 3.68 -47.42 -7.55
C LEU A 259 2.82 -46.17 -7.59
N VAL A 260 2.00 -46.06 -8.64
CA VAL A 260 1.05 -44.93 -8.77
C VAL A 260 -0.06 -45.02 -7.70
N ALA A 261 -0.55 -46.21 -7.39
CA ALA A 261 -1.57 -46.43 -6.36
C ALA A 261 -1.10 -46.09 -4.92
N ILE A 262 0.20 -46.19 -4.66
CA ILE A 262 0.78 -45.82 -3.36
C ILE A 262 0.77 -44.26 -3.16
N GLY A 263 0.45 -43.52 -4.22
CA GLY A 263 0.26 -42.07 -4.21
C GLY A 263 1.47 -41.29 -4.76
N ALA A 264 1.17 -40.18 -5.41
CA ALA A 264 2.01 -39.17 -5.98
C ALA A 264 2.67 -39.39 -7.35
N ASP A 265 2.82 -38.26 -8.03
CA ASP A 265 3.14 -38.13 -9.46
C ASP A 265 4.57 -38.52 -9.89
N ALA A 266 5.47 -38.78 -8.93
CA ALA A 266 6.86 -39.13 -9.20
C ALA A 266 7.15 -40.61 -8.99
N ALA A 267 6.79 -41.42 -9.98
CA ALA A 267 7.08 -42.87 -9.99
C ALA A 267 7.77 -43.30 -11.30
N GLY A 268 8.74 -44.18 -11.20
CA GLY A 268 9.45 -44.75 -12.34
C GLY A 268 9.74 -46.23 -12.16
N ILE A 269 9.76 -47.00 -13.24
CA ILE A 269 10.18 -48.42 -13.25
C ILE A 269 11.42 -48.59 -14.12
N PHE A 270 12.38 -49.37 -13.64
CA PHE A 270 13.66 -49.60 -14.30
C PHE A 270 14.07 -51.07 -14.21
N PRO A 271 14.81 -51.64 -15.23
CA PRO A 271 15.37 -52.94 -15.13
C PRO A 271 16.34 -53.05 -13.93
N ASP A 272 16.34 -54.18 -13.25
CA ASP A 272 17.33 -54.46 -12.21
C ASP A 272 18.73 -54.45 -12.83
N GLY A 273 19.65 -53.70 -12.22
CA GLY A 273 20.98 -53.46 -12.80
C GLY A 273 21.12 -52.08 -13.49
N THR A 274 20.06 -51.30 -13.66
CA THR A 274 20.14 -49.94 -14.11
C THR A 274 20.31 -48.99 -12.87
N ALA A 275 21.36 -48.22 -12.84
CA ALA A 275 21.56 -47.19 -11.82
C ALA A 275 21.06 -45.85 -12.37
N ILE A 276 20.23 -45.18 -11.57
CA ILE A 276 19.94 -43.76 -11.79
C ILE A 276 20.68 -43.02 -10.70
N GLU A 277 21.65 -42.23 -11.11
CA GLU A 277 22.32 -41.28 -10.21
C GLU A 277 21.59 -39.97 -10.23
N PHE A 278 21.03 -39.58 -9.08
CA PHE A 278 20.66 -38.19 -8.84
C PHE A 278 21.94 -37.47 -8.44
N VAL A 279 22.44 -36.61 -9.32
CA VAL A 279 23.55 -35.71 -8.98
C VAL A 279 22.99 -34.66 -8.00
N ASN A 280 22.93 -35.03 -6.74
CA ASN A 280 22.72 -34.06 -5.67
C ASN A 280 23.99 -33.20 -5.62
N THR A 281 23.90 -31.98 -6.06
CA THR A 281 24.88 -30.97 -5.68
C THR A 281 24.73 -30.81 -4.17
N GLU A 282 25.64 -31.44 -3.42
CA GLU A 282 25.79 -31.28 -1.96
C GLU A 282 26.18 -29.83 -1.68
N LYS A 283 25.26 -28.92 -1.79
CA LYS A 283 25.46 -27.55 -1.34
C LYS A 283 24.21 -27.13 -0.60
N THR A 284 24.39 -26.95 0.70
CA THR A 284 23.55 -26.22 1.65
C THR A 284 22.09 -26.24 1.27
N SER A 285 21.23 -26.84 2.05
CA SER A 285 19.84 -27.12 1.71
C SER A 285 19.25 -25.96 0.91
N SER A 286 18.85 -26.21 -0.32
CA SER A 286 18.25 -25.20 -1.20
C SER A 286 17.05 -24.50 -0.55
N THR A 287 16.41 -25.18 0.39
CA THR A 287 15.35 -24.66 1.24
C THR A 287 15.79 -23.45 2.07
N ASP A 288 16.99 -23.50 2.68
CA ASP A 288 17.54 -22.38 3.45
C ASP A 288 17.78 -21.13 2.58
N LEU A 289 18.10 -21.34 1.30
CA LEU A 289 18.35 -20.22 0.39
C LEU A 289 17.07 -19.42 0.13
N TYR A 290 15.95 -20.11 -0.13
CA TYR A 290 14.65 -19.46 -0.33
C TYR A 290 14.18 -18.75 0.92
N GLU A 291 14.28 -19.38 2.09
CA GLU A 291 13.90 -18.78 3.35
C GLU A 291 14.76 -17.54 3.66
N ARG A 292 16.07 -17.62 3.49
CA ARG A 292 16.98 -16.48 3.73
C ARG A 292 16.67 -15.30 2.80
N LEU A 293 16.37 -15.57 1.54
CA LEU A 293 16.01 -14.50 0.60
C LEU A 293 14.68 -13.87 0.95
N ALA A 294 13.66 -14.67 1.32
CA ALA A 294 12.38 -14.15 1.77
C ALA A 294 12.53 -13.29 3.05
N ARG A 295 13.27 -13.77 4.04
CA ARG A 295 13.59 -13.01 5.26
C ARG A 295 14.36 -11.74 4.97
N TYR A 296 15.34 -11.78 4.07
CA TYR A 296 16.05 -10.58 3.64
C TYR A 296 15.10 -9.54 3.04
N CYS A 297 14.14 -9.95 2.22
CA CYS A 297 13.13 -9.04 1.69
C CYS A 297 12.30 -8.43 2.81
N ASP A 298 11.84 -9.21 3.78
CA ASP A 298 11.07 -8.74 4.92
C ASP A 298 11.86 -7.74 5.79
N GLU A 299 13.13 -8.01 6.05
CA GLU A 299 14.00 -7.05 6.75
C GLU A 299 14.15 -5.72 6.01
N GLN A 300 14.28 -5.74 4.66
CA GLN A 300 14.34 -4.49 3.89
C GLN A 300 12.99 -3.73 3.92
N VAL A 301 11.87 -4.45 3.93
CA VAL A 301 10.53 -3.87 4.12
C VAL A 301 10.44 -3.20 5.50
N SER A 302 10.84 -3.88 6.57
CA SER A 302 10.86 -3.31 7.93
C SER A 302 11.73 -2.06 8.02
N LYS A 303 12.93 -2.09 7.45
CA LYS A 303 13.83 -0.92 7.40
C LYS A 303 13.20 0.26 6.65
N ALA A 304 12.51 0.00 5.54
CA ALA A 304 11.88 1.06 4.76
C ALA A 304 10.68 1.69 5.48
N ILE A 305 9.89 0.91 6.20
CA ILE A 305 8.65 1.36 6.84
C ILE A 305 8.90 1.89 8.24
N LEU A 306 9.61 1.15 9.09
CA LEU A 306 9.83 1.48 10.50
C LEU A 306 11.20 2.12 10.78
N GLY A 307 12.13 2.06 9.85
CA GLY A 307 13.51 2.52 10.05
C GLY A 307 14.39 1.53 10.82
N GLN A 308 13.86 0.39 11.22
CA GLN A 308 14.56 -0.62 12.05
C GLN A 308 14.01 -2.03 11.78
N THR A 309 14.73 -3.06 12.27
CA THR A 309 14.34 -4.49 12.18
C THR A 309 14.14 -5.13 13.55
N LEU A 310 14.73 -4.58 14.61
CA LEU A 310 14.84 -5.23 15.93
C LEU A 310 13.51 -5.47 16.66
N THR A 311 12.47 -4.72 16.34
CA THR A 311 11.15 -4.85 16.98
C THR A 311 10.19 -5.78 16.23
N SER A 312 10.48 -6.09 14.96
CA SER A 312 9.61 -6.89 14.10
C SER A 312 10.14 -8.28 13.77
N ASP A 313 11.46 -8.46 13.81
CA ASP A 313 12.14 -9.67 13.38
C ASP A 313 12.93 -10.28 14.54
N SER A 314 12.25 -10.75 15.57
CA SER A 314 12.87 -11.35 16.79
C SER A 314 13.48 -12.73 16.54
N GLY A 315 14.35 -12.84 15.55
CA GLY A 315 15.12 -14.06 15.26
C GLY A 315 16.46 -14.17 16.00
N GLY A 316 16.82 -13.25 16.91
CA GLY A 316 18.15 -13.25 17.53
C GLY A 316 18.35 -12.23 18.65
N GLY A 317 17.29 -11.67 19.20
CA GLY A 317 17.39 -10.76 20.33
C GLY A 317 17.82 -11.49 21.59
N SER A 318 19.12 -11.50 21.91
CA SER A 318 19.61 -11.79 23.24
C SER A 318 19.08 -10.70 24.17
N TYR A 319 18.24 -11.09 25.12
CA TYR A 319 17.98 -10.28 26.30
C TYR A 319 19.29 -10.23 27.11
N ALA A 320 19.97 -9.10 27.06
CA ALA A 320 21.04 -8.77 28.02
C ALA A 320 20.47 -7.83 29.08
#